data_6ecb7867136ae4a7a64f3429d2aa6167
#
_entry.id   6ecb7867136ae4a7a64f3429d2aa6167
#
_cell.length_a   1.000
_cell.length_b   1.000
_cell.length_c   1.000
_cell.angle_alpha   90.00
_cell.angle_beta   90.00
_cell.angle_gamma   90.00
#
_symmetry.space_group_name_H-M   'P 1'
#
loop_
_entity.id
_entity.type
_entity.pdbx_description
1 polymer ?
#
loop_
_entity_poly.entity_id
_entity_poly.type
_entity_poly.pdbx_seq_one_letter_code
_entity_poly.pdbx_strand_id
1 'polypeptide(L)'
;MPLQKFIFNPGINKEGTDYTAEGGWFDGNLVRFRKGLPEKIGGWQKYIQTSYEGTGRKLHGWVDLDGTKLLGLGTRFKLYIQEGTSYNDITPIRSTTGAGDVTFAATNGSSTITVTDTAHGANEGDFVTFSDAASLGGNVVAAVLNQEYQIASVPSTSTFTITAKDTSGAEVTANSSDTGNGGSSTVGTYQITSGLDVFVDGTGWGVGAWSSGAWGSTSALTDANQLRLWSMDNFGEDLISNPRAGSIYYWDKTDGLSTRAVALSGISGANLVPTKGLQVIVSDIDRHVLVLGADPINAAGTAITGSIDPLLIAFSDQENATEFEPKSTNTAGSLRCSAGSEIIGGLRARQETLIWTDVALYSLQFIGPPLTFGLNLINEGVSLIGPNGAVNTPAGVFWMDKKGFYSYGGNVTTLPCSVKSYVFDDFNEGQAFQVFAFLNKQFNEVGWFYCSAASTSIDRFVAYNYEEQTWNIGQLSRTAWLDEGIVAFPRAAGKSNSSHFLFQHETGHDDDGSPMTNVFIESADFDIGDGEEFQFIRRCIPDIKFTGSGENQTINVVVKARNFPGSDLTTDQTTAITSSTTKVDTRARGRQAVVRFESDDDAVTDSQLGVGFRVGGTRLDIQPNGRR
;
A
#
# COMPACT_ATOMS: atom_id res chain seq x y z
N MET A 1 14.08 14.20 47.79
CA MET A 1 12.80 13.49 47.82
C MET A 1 13.03 12.00 47.57
N PRO A 2 12.13 11.10 47.96
CA PRO A 2 12.25 9.72 47.58
C PRO A 2 12.11 9.59 46.05
N LEU A 3 12.67 8.52 45.48
CA LEU A 3 12.50 8.17 44.08
C LEU A 3 11.01 8.18 43.69
N GLN A 4 10.65 8.93 42.67
CA GLN A 4 9.29 8.95 42.13
C GLN A 4 9.18 7.94 40.98
N LYS A 5 8.11 7.15 40.98
CA LYS A 5 7.81 6.21 39.91
C LYS A 5 6.90 6.89 38.90
N PHE A 6 7.33 6.91 37.66
CA PHE A 6 6.54 7.41 36.53
C PHE A 6 5.96 6.22 35.75
N ILE A 7 4.66 6.22 35.61
CA ILE A 7 3.92 5.32 34.74
C ILE A 7 3.10 6.21 33.83
N PHE A 8 3.46 6.21 32.56
CA PHE A 8 2.77 7.02 31.56
C PHE A 8 1.56 6.26 31.01
N ASN A 9 0.49 7.00 30.73
CA ASN A 9 -0.69 6.43 30.08
C ASN A 9 -0.34 5.91 28.68
N PRO A 10 -0.83 4.74 28.28
CA PRO A 10 -0.55 4.16 26.97
C PRO A 10 -1.19 4.96 25.84
N GLY A 11 -0.58 4.89 24.66
CA GLY A 11 -1.00 5.64 23.48
C GLY A 11 -0.25 6.95 23.31
N ILE A 12 0.01 7.32 22.06
CA ILE A 12 0.60 8.63 21.71
C ILE A 12 -0.52 9.67 21.65
N ASN A 13 -0.30 10.82 22.28
CA ASN A 13 -1.24 11.94 22.29
C ASN A 13 -0.58 13.21 21.77
N LYS A 14 -0.96 13.64 20.57
CA LYS A 14 -0.48 14.86 19.90
C LYS A 14 -1.60 15.86 19.59
N GLU A 15 -2.80 15.70 20.20
CA GLU A 15 -3.91 16.63 19.97
C GLU A 15 -3.76 17.95 20.73
N GLY A 16 -2.99 17.95 21.81
CA GLY A 16 -2.71 19.14 22.60
C GLY A 16 -1.27 19.61 22.46
N THR A 17 -0.87 20.42 23.42
CA THR A 17 0.53 20.78 23.60
C THR A 17 1.26 19.69 24.37
N ASP A 18 2.59 19.66 24.28
CA ASP A 18 3.44 18.74 25.04
C ASP A 18 3.10 18.73 26.53
N TYR A 19 2.71 19.88 27.06
CA TYR A 19 2.35 20.04 28.47
C TYR A 19 0.94 19.54 28.80
N THR A 20 -0.03 19.70 27.90
CA THR A 20 -1.41 19.18 28.13
C THR A 20 -1.51 17.66 28.07
N ALA A 21 -0.52 17.00 27.50
CA ALA A 21 -0.41 15.54 27.47
C ALA A 21 0.33 14.95 28.68
N GLU A 22 0.55 15.74 29.74
CA GLU A 22 1.24 15.32 30.97
C GLU A 22 0.73 13.97 31.49
N GLY A 23 1.65 13.12 31.92
CA GLY A 23 1.35 11.77 32.36
C GLY A 23 1.14 10.75 31.23
N GLY A 24 1.33 11.14 29.96
CA GLY A 24 1.24 10.29 28.79
C GLY A 24 2.51 10.28 27.94
N TRP A 25 2.44 9.58 26.83
CA TRP A 25 3.45 9.59 25.76
C TRP A 25 3.06 10.61 24.71
N PHE A 26 3.99 11.50 24.35
CA PHE A 26 3.75 12.56 23.39
C PHE A 26 4.25 12.24 22.00
N ASP A 27 5.40 11.55 21.87
CA ASP A 27 5.97 11.21 20.59
C ASP A 27 6.55 9.80 20.55
N GLY A 28 6.65 9.22 19.35
CA GLY A 28 7.24 7.91 19.15
C GLY A 28 7.33 7.54 17.68
N ASN A 29 8.21 6.61 17.40
CA ASN A 29 8.39 6.05 16.07
C ASN A 29 8.72 4.56 16.15
N LEU A 30 8.01 3.73 15.38
CA LEU A 30 8.19 2.28 15.33
C LEU A 30 8.04 1.59 16.71
N VAL A 31 7.14 2.12 17.54
CA VAL A 31 6.80 1.60 18.87
C VAL A 31 5.29 1.42 18.95
N ARG A 32 4.85 0.26 19.44
CA ARG A 32 3.44 -0.06 19.72
C ARG A 32 3.19 -0.13 21.21
N PHE A 33 1.92 -0.13 21.59
CA PHE A 33 1.52 -0.39 22.97
C PHE A 33 1.01 -1.83 23.12
N ARG A 34 1.51 -2.53 24.12
CA ARG A 34 1.10 -3.89 24.44
C ARG A 34 0.97 -4.07 25.94
N LYS A 35 -0.22 -4.42 26.40
CA LYS A 35 -0.56 -4.50 27.84
C LYS A 35 -0.23 -3.20 28.58
N GLY A 36 -0.57 -2.08 27.94
CA GLY A 36 -0.34 -0.73 28.46
C GLY A 36 1.12 -0.24 28.43
N LEU A 37 2.07 -1.00 27.88
CA LEU A 37 3.49 -0.64 27.86
C LEU A 37 3.98 -0.44 26.42
N PRO A 38 4.81 0.58 26.16
CA PRO A 38 5.42 0.75 24.86
C PRO A 38 6.46 -0.33 24.58
N GLU A 39 6.38 -0.92 23.41
CA GLU A 39 7.25 -1.99 22.92
C GLU A 39 7.69 -1.69 21.48
N LYS A 40 8.95 -1.86 21.17
CA LYS A 40 9.44 -1.79 19.79
C LYS A 40 8.68 -2.77 18.93
N ILE A 41 8.23 -2.36 17.73
CA ILE A 41 7.60 -3.25 16.77
C ILE A 41 8.57 -4.34 16.31
N GLY A 42 8.04 -5.44 15.77
CA GLY A 42 8.85 -6.49 15.16
C GLY A 42 9.62 -5.98 13.93
N GLY A 43 10.72 -6.63 13.64
CA GLY A 43 11.52 -6.36 12.45
C GLY A 43 10.88 -6.91 11.18
N TRP A 44 11.60 -6.79 10.08
CA TRP A 44 11.21 -7.34 8.77
C TRP A 44 12.42 -7.82 8.00
N GLN A 45 12.18 -8.74 7.10
CA GLN A 45 13.19 -9.28 6.19
C GLN A 45 12.58 -9.54 4.82
N LYS A 46 13.39 -9.48 3.77
CA LYS A 46 12.95 -9.90 2.44
C LYS A 46 12.47 -11.33 2.47
N TYR A 47 11.22 -11.55 2.04
CA TYR A 47 10.67 -12.90 1.93
C TYR A 47 11.28 -13.67 0.76
N ILE A 48 11.50 -12.97 -0.36
CA ILE A 48 12.17 -13.47 -1.56
C ILE A 48 13.30 -12.51 -1.90
N GLN A 49 14.48 -13.05 -2.21
CA GLN A 49 15.66 -12.23 -2.55
C GLN A 49 15.60 -11.68 -3.99
N THR A 50 14.77 -12.26 -4.85
CA THR A 50 14.52 -11.74 -6.19
C THR A 50 13.56 -10.57 -6.12
N SER A 51 13.86 -9.48 -6.83
CA SER A 51 12.97 -8.33 -6.98
C SER A 51 11.88 -8.59 -8.01
N TYR A 52 10.79 -7.83 -7.90
CA TYR A 52 9.75 -7.74 -8.93
C TYR A 52 9.71 -6.34 -9.54
N GLU A 53 9.08 -6.21 -10.72
CA GLU A 53 9.02 -4.95 -11.45
C GLU A 53 7.86 -4.05 -11.02
N GLY A 54 8.18 -2.79 -10.72
CA GLY A 54 7.21 -1.75 -10.39
C GLY A 54 6.77 -1.74 -8.93
N THR A 55 6.15 -0.65 -8.49
CA THR A 55 5.62 -0.50 -7.13
C THR A 55 4.43 -1.44 -6.91
N GLY A 56 4.51 -2.32 -5.90
CA GLY A 56 3.40 -3.20 -5.53
C GLY A 56 2.23 -2.38 -4.96
N ARG A 57 1.01 -2.62 -5.45
CA ARG A 57 -0.19 -1.84 -5.09
C ARG A 57 -1.30 -2.67 -4.46
N LYS A 58 -1.25 -3.98 -4.60
CA LYS A 58 -2.20 -4.89 -3.97
C LYS A 58 -1.55 -6.24 -3.74
N LEU A 59 -1.86 -6.84 -2.61
CA LEU A 59 -1.58 -8.22 -2.29
C LEU A 59 -2.92 -8.93 -2.03
N HIS A 60 -3.08 -10.13 -2.58
CA HIS A 60 -4.22 -11.00 -2.30
C HIS A 60 -3.72 -12.44 -2.17
N GLY A 61 -4.08 -13.11 -1.08
CA GLY A 61 -3.63 -14.46 -0.82
C GLY A 61 -4.81 -15.43 -0.75
N TRP A 62 -4.66 -16.61 -1.36
CA TRP A 62 -5.63 -17.71 -1.25
C TRP A 62 -4.92 -19.06 -1.24
N VAL A 63 -5.67 -20.10 -0.95
CA VAL A 63 -5.18 -21.49 -0.96
C VAL A 63 -6.02 -22.25 -1.97
N ASP A 64 -5.37 -23.01 -2.84
CA ASP A 64 -6.05 -23.88 -3.78
C ASP A 64 -6.51 -25.20 -3.13
N LEU A 65 -7.21 -26.05 -3.87
CA LEU A 65 -7.73 -27.33 -3.37
C LEU A 65 -6.60 -28.33 -3.04
N ASP A 66 -5.42 -28.15 -3.61
CA ASP A 66 -4.24 -28.97 -3.33
C ASP A 66 -3.50 -28.51 -2.06
N GLY A 67 -3.93 -27.41 -1.44
CA GLY A 67 -3.30 -26.80 -0.28
C GLY A 67 -2.12 -25.89 -0.61
N THR A 68 -1.89 -25.59 -1.90
CA THR A 68 -0.84 -24.64 -2.33
C THR A 68 -1.25 -23.22 -2.01
N LYS A 69 -0.33 -22.47 -1.42
CA LYS A 69 -0.54 -21.07 -1.08
C LYS A 69 -0.12 -20.18 -2.24
N LEU A 70 -1.08 -19.46 -2.78
CA LEU A 70 -0.91 -18.54 -3.88
C LEU A 70 -1.07 -17.10 -3.37
N LEU A 71 -0.24 -16.19 -3.91
CA LEU A 71 -0.31 -14.78 -3.59
C LEU A 71 -0.28 -13.96 -4.88
N GLY A 72 -1.39 -13.30 -5.18
CA GLY A 72 -1.49 -12.30 -6.23
C GLY A 72 -0.79 -11.01 -5.80
N LEU A 73 0.08 -10.50 -6.67
CA LEU A 73 0.77 -9.22 -6.51
C LEU A 73 0.51 -8.35 -7.74
N GLY A 74 -0.30 -7.33 -7.58
CA GLY A 74 -0.51 -6.30 -8.59
C GLY A 74 0.45 -5.14 -8.40
N THR A 75 1.25 -4.83 -9.42
CA THR A 75 2.18 -3.70 -9.42
C THR A 75 1.75 -2.60 -10.39
N ARG A 76 2.45 -1.48 -10.41
CA ARG A 76 2.16 -0.44 -11.41
C ARG A 76 2.39 -0.92 -12.84
N PHE A 77 3.25 -1.92 -13.03
CA PHE A 77 3.63 -2.43 -14.34
C PHE A 77 2.99 -3.77 -14.67
N LYS A 78 2.93 -4.68 -13.70
CA LYS A 78 2.67 -6.09 -13.94
C LYS A 78 1.72 -6.70 -12.92
N LEU A 79 1.21 -7.87 -13.27
CA LEU A 79 0.43 -8.72 -12.39
C LEU A 79 1.18 -10.06 -12.24
N TYR A 80 1.45 -10.45 -10.99
CA TYR A 80 2.17 -11.67 -10.68
C TYR A 80 1.34 -12.59 -9.80
N ILE A 81 1.61 -13.89 -9.93
CA ILE A 81 1.33 -14.88 -8.90
C ILE A 81 2.65 -15.33 -8.30
N GLN A 82 2.77 -15.14 -7.00
CA GLN A 82 3.89 -15.66 -6.23
C GLN A 82 3.51 -17.04 -5.68
N GLU A 83 4.31 -18.03 -6.00
CA GLU A 83 4.27 -19.38 -5.45
C GLU A 83 5.67 -19.77 -4.98
N GLY A 84 5.79 -20.30 -3.76
CA GLY A 84 7.10 -20.62 -3.20
C GLY A 84 8.02 -19.39 -3.13
N THR A 85 9.09 -19.38 -3.90
CA THR A 85 10.07 -18.28 -4.01
C THR A 85 10.09 -17.59 -5.37
N SER A 86 9.11 -17.88 -6.24
CA SER A 86 9.06 -17.39 -7.62
C SER A 86 7.92 -16.39 -7.82
N TYR A 87 8.17 -15.38 -8.63
CA TYR A 87 7.15 -14.50 -9.20
C TYR A 87 6.85 -14.94 -10.62
N ASN A 88 5.62 -15.39 -10.87
CA ASN A 88 5.15 -15.81 -12.18
C ASN A 88 4.36 -14.67 -12.80
N ASP A 89 4.82 -14.15 -13.92
CA ASP A 89 4.20 -13.01 -14.61
C ASP A 89 2.97 -13.47 -15.39
N ILE A 90 1.80 -13.11 -14.88
CA ILE A 90 0.49 -13.37 -15.51
C ILE A 90 -0.14 -12.11 -16.10
N THR A 91 0.65 -11.05 -16.30
CA THR A 91 0.16 -9.77 -16.85
C THR A 91 -0.57 -10.00 -18.16
N PRO A 92 -1.82 -9.54 -18.30
CA PRO A 92 -2.60 -9.75 -19.52
C PRO A 92 -1.96 -9.14 -20.76
N ILE A 93 -2.19 -9.78 -21.92
CA ILE A 93 -1.78 -9.28 -23.22
C ILE A 93 -2.92 -8.43 -23.80
N ARG A 94 -2.59 -7.20 -24.20
CA ARG A 94 -3.52 -6.27 -24.85
C ARG A 94 -3.67 -6.56 -26.35
N SER A 95 -2.56 -6.81 -27.02
CA SER A 95 -2.54 -7.08 -28.46
C SER A 95 -1.27 -7.81 -28.87
N THR A 96 -1.37 -8.54 -29.96
CA THR A 96 -0.23 -9.18 -30.63
C THR A 96 -0.29 -8.78 -32.10
N THR A 97 0.84 -8.37 -32.67
CA THR A 97 0.94 -7.94 -34.09
C THR A 97 0.94 -9.16 -35.02
N GLY A 98 0.68 -8.91 -36.31
CA GLY A 98 0.99 -9.89 -37.34
C GLY A 98 2.50 -10.06 -37.54
N ALA A 99 2.87 -11.19 -38.15
CA ALA A 99 4.27 -11.44 -38.51
C ALA A 99 4.78 -10.41 -39.51
N GLY A 100 5.87 -9.74 -39.17
CA GLY A 100 6.53 -8.73 -39.99
C GLY A 100 5.95 -7.32 -39.92
N ASP A 101 4.94 -7.08 -39.07
CA ASP A 101 4.40 -5.74 -38.81
C ASP A 101 5.41 -4.85 -38.06
N VAL A 102 6.30 -5.46 -37.28
CA VAL A 102 7.30 -4.78 -36.46
C VAL A 102 8.66 -4.76 -37.16
N THR A 103 9.30 -3.58 -37.23
CA THR A 103 10.66 -3.42 -37.74
C THR A 103 11.52 -2.61 -36.77
N PHE A 104 12.83 -2.80 -36.83
CA PHE A 104 13.81 -2.17 -35.97
C PHE A 104 14.79 -1.31 -36.76
N ALA A 105 15.27 -0.24 -36.15
CA ALA A 105 16.36 0.57 -36.66
C ALA A 105 17.34 0.91 -35.53
N ALA A 106 18.62 0.59 -35.74
CA ALA A 106 19.70 0.86 -34.80
C ALA A 106 20.61 1.98 -35.34
N THR A 107 21.12 2.81 -34.42
CA THR A 107 22.11 3.84 -34.74
C THR A 107 23.48 3.38 -34.18
N ASN A 108 24.50 3.44 -35.06
CA ASN A 108 25.86 3.10 -34.67
C ASN A 108 26.31 3.89 -33.43
N GLY A 109 26.86 3.19 -32.43
CA GLY A 109 27.30 3.78 -31.18
C GLY A 109 26.20 4.03 -30.13
N SER A 110 24.95 3.60 -30.40
CA SER A 110 23.82 3.76 -29.47
C SER A 110 23.27 2.41 -29.05
N SER A 111 22.81 2.33 -27.79
CA SER A 111 21.99 1.21 -27.28
C SER A 111 20.49 1.42 -27.53
N THR A 112 20.08 2.62 -27.98
CA THR A 112 18.68 2.91 -28.31
C THR A 112 18.33 2.33 -29.67
N ILE A 113 17.30 1.51 -29.71
CA ILE A 113 16.70 0.97 -30.95
C ILE A 113 15.35 1.62 -31.16
N THR A 114 15.12 2.15 -32.36
CA THR A 114 13.80 2.61 -32.78
C THR A 114 13.01 1.41 -33.31
N VAL A 115 11.81 1.23 -32.77
CA VAL A 115 10.85 0.23 -33.21
C VAL A 115 9.75 0.92 -33.99
N THR A 116 9.43 0.40 -35.16
CA THR A 116 8.30 0.87 -36.00
C THR A 116 7.23 -0.19 -36.02
N ASP A 117 6.03 0.20 -35.57
CA ASP A 117 4.82 -0.59 -35.59
C ASP A 117 3.63 0.35 -35.71
N THR A 118 2.81 0.19 -36.75
CA THR A 118 1.75 1.15 -37.08
C THR A 118 0.60 1.07 -36.07
N ALA A 119 0.29 2.21 -35.46
CA ALA A 119 -0.80 2.36 -34.49
C ALA A 119 -0.68 1.42 -33.27
N HIS A 120 0.54 1.23 -32.76
CA HIS A 120 0.86 0.33 -31.66
C HIS A 120 0.09 0.65 -30.36
N GLY A 121 -0.41 1.86 -30.16
CA GLY A 121 -1.21 2.27 -29.00
C GLY A 121 -0.51 2.11 -27.64
N ALA A 122 0.83 2.02 -27.62
CA ALA A 122 1.62 1.89 -26.40
C ALA A 122 2.03 3.26 -25.88
N ASN A 123 2.26 3.34 -24.57
CA ASN A 123 2.75 4.50 -23.86
C ASN A 123 4.19 4.27 -23.38
N GLU A 124 4.87 5.34 -23.01
CA GLU A 124 6.15 5.25 -22.31
C GLU A 124 5.98 4.45 -21.00
N GLY A 125 6.90 3.51 -20.76
CA GLY A 125 6.85 2.63 -19.62
C GLY A 125 6.05 1.34 -19.82
N ASP A 126 5.30 1.18 -20.95
CA ASP A 126 4.63 -0.07 -21.29
C ASP A 126 5.63 -1.18 -21.61
N PHE A 127 5.18 -2.43 -21.63
CA PHE A 127 6.02 -3.58 -21.94
C PHE A 127 5.58 -4.25 -23.24
N VAL A 128 6.58 -4.67 -24.01
CA VAL A 128 6.41 -5.43 -25.23
C VAL A 128 7.42 -6.57 -25.29
N THR A 129 6.98 -7.75 -25.70
CA THR A 129 7.85 -8.90 -25.96
C THR A 129 7.95 -9.11 -27.45
N PHE A 130 9.17 -9.17 -27.97
CA PHE A 130 9.39 -9.52 -29.38
C PHE A 130 9.75 -10.98 -29.54
N SER A 131 9.27 -11.58 -30.61
CA SER A 131 9.62 -12.93 -31.06
C SER A 131 9.87 -12.95 -32.56
N ASP A 132 10.56 -13.99 -33.01
CA ASP A 132 10.86 -14.27 -34.42
C ASP A 132 11.63 -13.14 -35.15
N ALA A 133 12.25 -12.22 -34.40
CA ALA A 133 13.11 -11.21 -34.95
C ALA A 133 14.45 -11.81 -35.39
N ALA A 134 14.88 -11.45 -36.61
CA ALA A 134 16.22 -11.75 -37.10
C ALA A 134 17.24 -10.69 -36.61
N SER A 135 18.51 -11.06 -36.62
CA SER A 135 19.60 -10.13 -36.27
C SER A 135 19.60 -8.89 -37.16
N LEU A 136 19.86 -7.72 -36.56
CA LEU A 136 20.16 -6.51 -37.31
C LEU A 136 21.57 -6.54 -37.92
N GLY A 137 22.41 -7.47 -37.51
CA GLY A 137 23.83 -7.56 -37.78
C GLY A 137 24.66 -7.05 -36.59
N GLY A 138 25.97 -7.27 -36.63
CA GLY A 138 26.88 -6.80 -35.58
C GLY A 138 26.50 -7.25 -34.17
N ASN A 139 26.43 -6.32 -33.24
CA ASN A 139 26.17 -6.57 -31.84
C ASN A 139 24.68 -6.82 -31.55
N VAL A 140 23.78 -6.31 -32.38
CA VAL A 140 22.32 -6.48 -32.17
C VAL A 140 21.85 -7.75 -32.87
N VAL A 141 22.14 -8.88 -32.22
CA VAL A 141 21.77 -10.22 -32.68
C VAL A 141 20.30 -10.55 -32.36
N ALA A 142 19.76 -11.62 -32.95
CA ALA A 142 18.39 -12.06 -32.72
C ALA A 142 18.07 -12.27 -31.22
N ALA A 143 18.99 -12.81 -30.44
CA ALA A 143 18.80 -13.01 -29.00
C ALA A 143 18.69 -11.68 -28.20
N VAL A 144 19.27 -10.59 -28.72
CA VAL A 144 19.11 -9.24 -28.15
C VAL A 144 17.70 -8.73 -28.43
N LEU A 145 17.11 -9.02 -29.59
CA LEU A 145 15.77 -8.53 -29.96
C LEU A 145 14.64 -9.36 -29.35
N ASN A 146 14.77 -10.69 -29.36
CA ASN A 146 13.71 -11.63 -28.93
C ASN A 146 13.63 -11.73 -27.41
N GLN A 147 13.22 -10.66 -26.76
CA GLN A 147 13.06 -10.51 -25.32
C GLN A 147 11.91 -9.57 -24.99
N GLU A 148 11.60 -9.46 -23.71
CA GLU A 148 10.71 -8.43 -23.18
C GLU A 148 11.47 -7.11 -23.00
N TYR A 149 10.88 -6.01 -23.43
CA TYR A 149 11.39 -4.66 -23.31
C TYR A 149 10.38 -3.72 -22.68
N GLN A 150 10.85 -2.83 -21.82
CA GLN A 150 10.10 -1.65 -21.44
C GLN A 150 10.30 -0.56 -22.49
N ILE A 151 9.23 0.07 -22.91
CA ILE A 151 9.23 1.16 -23.90
C ILE A 151 9.83 2.40 -23.24
N ALA A 152 10.94 2.90 -23.80
CA ALA A 152 11.69 4.02 -23.23
C ALA A 152 11.10 5.39 -23.61
N SER A 153 10.58 5.52 -24.83
CA SER A 153 9.88 6.73 -25.30
C SER A 153 8.95 6.42 -26.46
N VAL A 154 7.96 7.28 -26.69
CA VAL A 154 6.98 7.14 -27.78
C VAL A 154 6.99 8.42 -28.63
N PRO A 155 7.89 8.54 -29.61
CA PRO A 155 7.99 9.72 -30.48
C PRO A 155 6.76 9.93 -31.37
N SER A 156 6.08 8.87 -31.81
CA SER A 156 4.87 8.96 -32.62
C SER A 156 3.92 7.77 -32.35
N THR A 157 2.72 7.82 -32.93
CA THR A 157 1.74 6.71 -32.87
C THR A 157 2.21 5.45 -33.62
N SER A 158 3.29 5.52 -34.39
CA SER A 158 3.82 4.40 -35.16
C SER A 158 5.29 4.08 -34.85
N THR A 159 5.89 4.78 -33.87
CA THR A 159 7.29 4.54 -33.50
C THR A 159 7.49 4.70 -32.00
N PHE A 160 8.27 3.82 -31.43
CA PHE A 160 8.75 3.92 -30.05
C PHE A 160 10.22 3.49 -29.96
N THR A 161 10.84 3.70 -28.82
CA THR A 161 12.23 3.31 -28.58
C THR A 161 12.35 2.32 -27.43
N ILE A 162 13.33 1.45 -27.55
CA ILE A 162 13.76 0.52 -26.49
C ILE A 162 15.27 0.65 -26.28
N THR A 163 15.75 0.26 -25.10
CA THR A 163 17.19 0.13 -24.83
C THR A 163 17.60 -1.32 -25.03
N ALA A 164 18.45 -1.58 -26.02
CA ALA A 164 18.94 -2.93 -26.31
C ALA A 164 19.71 -3.49 -25.12
N LYS A 165 19.42 -4.73 -24.76
CA LYS A 165 20.10 -5.46 -23.69
C LYS A 165 20.36 -6.90 -24.11
N ASP A 166 21.40 -7.52 -23.57
CA ASP A 166 21.64 -8.95 -23.74
C ASP A 166 20.75 -9.78 -22.81
N THR A 167 20.85 -11.09 -22.90
CA THR A 167 20.07 -12.02 -22.06
C THR A 167 20.45 -11.96 -20.56
N SER A 168 21.52 -11.27 -20.19
CA SER A 168 21.89 -11.00 -18.79
C SER A 168 21.37 -9.65 -18.28
N GLY A 169 20.74 -8.85 -19.17
CA GLY A 169 20.24 -7.51 -18.87
C GLY A 169 21.26 -6.38 -19.08
N ALA A 170 22.47 -6.67 -19.55
CA ALA A 170 23.47 -5.66 -19.83
C ALA A 170 23.18 -4.94 -21.15
N GLU A 171 23.36 -3.61 -21.20
CA GLU A 171 23.14 -2.82 -22.39
C GLU A 171 24.03 -3.26 -23.55
N VAL A 172 23.46 -3.33 -24.74
CA VAL A 172 24.14 -3.65 -26.00
C VAL A 172 24.17 -2.43 -26.91
N THR A 173 25.36 -1.96 -27.22
CA THR A 173 25.58 -0.84 -28.15
C THR A 173 25.69 -1.36 -29.58
N ALA A 174 24.86 -0.85 -30.48
CA ALA A 174 24.92 -1.15 -31.90
C ALA A 174 26.23 -0.68 -32.51
N ASN A 175 26.72 -1.37 -33.53
CA ASN A 175 27.91 -1.01 -34.27
C ASN A 175 27.59 -0.80 -35.77
N SER A 176 28.61 -0.44 -36.59
CA SER A 176 28.43 -0.08 -38.01
C SER A 176 27.86 -1.20 -38.88
N SER A 177 27.81 -2.44 -38.40
CA SER A 177 27.24 -3.60 -39.14
C SER A 177 25.80 -3.91 -38.78
N ASP A 178 25.19 -3.15 -37.82
CA ASP A 178 23.82 -3.34 -37.38
C ASP A 178 22.85 -2.62 -38.37
N THR A 179 22.69 -3.17 -39.55
CA THR A 179 21.96 -2.55 -40.68
C THR A 179 20.68 -3.28 -41.09
N GLY A 180 20.37 -4.44 -40.44
CA GLY A 180 19.12 -5.15 -40.65
C GLY A 180 17.92 -4.42 -40.05
N ASN A 181 16.72 -4.91 -40.37
CA ASN A 181 15.45 -4.39 -39.83
C ASN A 181 14.67 -5.37 -38.93
N GLY A 182 15.27 -6.50 -38.58
CA GLY A 182 14.64 -7.54 -37.78
C GLY A 182 13.95 -8.64 -38.60
N GLY A 183 13.98 -8.57 -39.94
CA GLY A 183 13.37 -9.58 -40.81
C GLY A 183 11.87 -9.36 -41.08
N SER A 184 11.22 -10.37 -41.68
CA SER A 184 9.82 -10.30 -42.12
C SER A 184 8.86 -11.15 -41.26
N SER A 185 9.35 -11.66 -40.14
CA SER A 185 8.56 -12.55 -39.26
C SER A 185 8.39 -12.01 -37.84
N THR A 186 8.95 -10.86 -37.54
CA THR A 186 8.93 -10.27 -36.20
C THR A 186 7.50 -10.03 -35.73
N VAL A 187 7.21 -10.50 -34.52
CA VAL A 187 5.94 -10.29 -33.82
C VAL A 187 6.19 -9.51 -32.54
N GLY A 188 5.38 -8.50 -32.28
CA GLY A 188 5.34 -7.75 -31.02
C GLY A 188 4.11 -8.14 -30.20
N THR A 189 4.30 -8.57 -28.98
CA THR A 189 3.23 -8.90 -28.01
C THR A 189 3.22 -7.85 -26.92
N TYR A 190 2.20 -6.99 -26.93
CA TYR A 190 2.05 -5.87 -25.99
C TYR A 190 1.26 -6.30 -24.76
N GLN A 191 1.80 -6.02 -23.59
CA GLN A 191 1.07 -6.16 -22.33
C GLN A 191 0.06 -5.01 -22.17
N ILE A 192 -0.84 -5.14 -21.20
CA ILE A 192 -1.73 -4.03 -20.82
C ILE A 192 -0.90 -2.81 -20.44
N THR A 193 -1.47 -1.63 -20.65
CA THR A 193 -0.79 -0.36 -20.37
C THR A 193 -0.35 -0.26 -18.93
N SER A 194 0.82 0.29 -18.71
CA SER A 194 1.35 0.65 -17.40
C SER A 194 0.58 1.85 -16.85
N GLY A 195 0.31 1.87 -15.53
CA GLY A 195 -0.30 3.03 -14.89
C GLY A 195 0.75 3.93 -14.23
N LEU A 196 0.29 5.05 -13.71
CA LEU A 196 1.12 6.00 -12.98
C LEU A 196 1.48 5.46 -11.59
N ASP A 197 2.59 5.94 -11.06
CA ASP A 197 3.05 5.63 -9.70
C ASP A 197 2.52 6.63 -8.64
N VAL A 198 2.04 7.77 -9.12
CA VAL A 198 1.44 8.82 -8.30
C VAL A 198 0.05 9.15 -8.81
N PHE A 199 -0.80 9.60 -7.91
CA PHE A 199 -2.09 10.15 -8.31
C PHE A 199 -1.86 11.51 -8.96
N VAL A 200 -2.49 11.72 -10.11
CA VAL A 200 -2.50 12.99 -10.83
C VAL A 200 -3.96 13.38 -10.98
N ASP A 201 -4.30 14.57 -10.52
CA ASP A 201 -5.63 15.12 -10.72
C ASP A 201 -5.98 15.14 -12.20
N GLY A 202 -7.23 14.81 -12.53
CA GLY A 202 -7.73 14.83 -13.91
C GLY A 202 -7.57 16.20 -14.56
N THR A 203 -7.67 16.28 -15.87
CA THR A 203 -7.64 17.56 -16.59
C THR A 203 -9.03 18.19 -16.57
N GLY A 204 -9.12 19.43 -16.10
CA GLY A 204 -10.37 20.20 -16.02
C GLY A 204 -10.13 21.63 -15.57
N TRP A 205 -11.17 22.44 -15.52
CA TRP A 205 -11.08 23.79 -14.97
C TRP A 205 -10.65 23.76 -13.50
N GLY A 206 -9.51 24.34 -13.21
CA GLY A 206 -8.96 24.41 -11.86
C GLY A 206 -8.09 23.23 -11.44
N VAL A 207 -7.80 22.29 -12.35
CA VAL A 207 -6.97 21.11 -12.07
C VAL A 207 -5.74 21.11 -12.99
N GLY A 208 -4.56 20.94 -12.41
CA GLY A 208 -3.29 20.85 -13.15
C GLY A 208 -2.74 22.19 -13.64
N ALA A 209 -1.68 22.14 -14.46
CA ALA A 209 -1.03 23.32 -15.00
C ALA A 209 -1.93 24.02 -16.05
N TRP A 210 -1.92 25.35 -16.04
CA TRP A 210 -2.56 26.18 -17.08
C TRP A 210 -2.08 25.73 -18.48
N SER A 211 -3.03 25.51 -19.39
CA SER A 211 -2.77 25.06 -20.78
C SER A 211 -2.52 23.54 -20.95
N SER A 212 -2.83 22.71 -19.97
CA SER A 212 -2.80 21.26 -20.14
C SER A 212 -4.16 20.76 -20.69
N GLY A 213 -4.32 20.78 -22.02
CA GLY A 213 -5.52 20.28 -22.71
C GLY A 213 -6.32 21.36 -23.46
N ALA A 214 -7.18 20.94 -24.40
CA ALA A 214 -8.04 21.81 -25.15
C ALA A 214 -9.27 22.23 -24.33
N TRP A 215 -9.78 23.43 -24.55
CA TRP A 215 -11.01 23.93 -23.93
C TRP A 215 -12.19 22.98 -24.17
N GLY A 216 -12.81 22.51 -23.10
CA GLY A 216 -13.99 21.65 -23.16
C GLY A 216 -13.70 20.16 -23.34
N SER A 217 -12.43 19.72 -23.35
CA SER A 217 -12.10 18.30 -23.29
C SER A 217 -12.03 17.84 -21.81
N THR A 218 -12.97 17.03 -21.39
CA THR A 218 -12.77 16.20 -20.20
C THR A 218 -11.76 15.13 -20.59
N SER A 219 -10.63 15.06 -19.88
CA SER A 219 -9.76 13.90 -19.96
C SER A 219 -10.51 12.72 -19.40
N ALA A 220 -10.94 11.81 -20.25
CA ALA A 220 -11.46 10.54 -19.77
C ALA A 220 -10.36 9.86 -18.95
N LEU A 221 -10.64 9.52 -17.71
CA LEU A 221 -9.74 8.70 -16.90
C LEU A 221 -9.58 7.36 -17.64
N THR A 222 -8.36 7.08 -18.06
CA THR A 222 -7.99 5.79 -18.62
C THR A 222 -7.07 5.07 -17.65
N ASP A 223 -6.97 3.79 -17.76
CA ASP A 223 -6.08 2.96 -16.93
C ASP A 223 -4.60 3.33 -17.09
N ALA A 224 -4.24 4.03 -18.18
CA ALA A 224 -2.87 4.49 -18.47
C ALA A 224 -2.50 5.81 -17.79
N ASN A 225 -3.45 6.72 -17.56
CA ASN A 225 -3.18 8.07 -17.09
C ASN A 225 -3.61 8.33 -15.63
N GLN A 226 -3.88 7.29 -14.87
CA GLN A 226 -4.18 7.37 -13.46
C GLN A 226 -3.24 6.51 -12.61
N LEU A 227 -3.23 6.77 -11.31
CA LEU A 227 -2.53 5.91 -10.34
C LEU A 227 -2.97 4.46 -10.53
N ARG A 228 -2.01 3.56 -10.78
CA ARG A 228 -2.31 2.14 -10.90
C ARG A 228 -2.67 1.57 -9.53
N LEU A 229 -3.94 1.21 -9.38
CA LEU A 229 -4.46 0.43 -8.26
C LEU A 229 -5.09 -0.85 -8.79
N TRP A 230 -4.95 -1.92 -8.03
CA TRP A 230 -5.54 -3.21 -8.35
C TRP A 230 -6.61 -3.57 -7.33
N SER A 231 -7.69 -4.19 -7.81
CA SER A 231 -8.54 -5.05 -6.99
C SER A 231 -8.33 -6.49 -7.42
N MET A 232 -8.28 -7.39 -6.47
CA MET A 232 -8.06 -8.81 -6.70
C MET A 232 -8.91 -9.60 -5.73
N ASP A 233 -9.51 -10.68 -6.23
CA ASP A 233 -10.25 -11.64 -5.42
C ASP A 233 -10.20 -13.03 -6.09
N ASN A 234 -10.38 -14.09 -5.34
CA ASN A 234 -10.40 -15.44 -5.91
C ASN A 234 -11.81 -15.93 -6.17
N PHE A 235 -12.02 -16.56 -7.32
CA PHE A 235 -13.24 -17.27 -7.68
C PHE A 235 -12.96 -18.79 -7.66
N GLY A 236 -13.11 -19.39 -6.49
CA GLY A 236 -12.59 -20.73 -6.25
C GLY A 236 -11.06 -20.72 -6.20
N GLU A 237 -10.41 -21.46 -7.09
CA GLU A 237 -8.94 -21.51 -7.20
C GLU A 237 -8.36 -20.43 -8.12
N ASP A 238 -9.21 -19.84 -8.97
CA ASP A 238 -8.85 -18.89 -10.00
C ASP A 238 -8.76 -17.46 -9.44
N LEU A 239 -8.04 -16.60 -10.14
CA LEU A 239 -7.89 -15.20 -9.75
C LEU A 239 -8.70 -14.28 -10.68
N ILE A 240 -9.56 -13.46 -10.10
CA ILE A 240 -10.16 -12.31 -10.77
C ILE A 240 -9.40 -11.06 -10.35
N SER A 241 -9.04 -10.23 -11.31
CA SER A 241 -8.28 -8.99 -11.07
C SER A 241 -8.77 -7.87 -11.97
N ASN A 242 -8.64 -6.65 -11.48
CA ASN A 242 -9.05 -5.46 -12.21
C ASN A 242 -8.12 -4.29 -11.84
N PRO A 243 -7.41 -3.68 -12.79
CA PRO A 243 -6.82 -2.37 -12.59
C PRO A 243 -7.95 -1.33 -12.58
N ARG A 244 -7.96 -0.41 -11.61
CA ARG A 244 -9.03 0.59 -11.47
C ARG A 244 -9.30 1.30 -12.80
N ALA A 245 -10.57 1.38 -13.19
CA ALA A 245 -11.08 1.89 -14.47
C ALA A 245 -10.58 1.12 -15.72
N GLY A 246 -9.91 0.03 -15.55
CA GLY A 246 -9.48 -0.89 -16.62
C GLY A 246 -10.38 -2.11 -16.74
N SER A 247 -9.96 -3.06 -17.58
CA SER A 247 -10.69 -4.30 -17.83
C SER A 247 -10.61 -5.26 -16.65
N ILE A 248 -11.59 -6.20 -16.60
CA ILE A 248 -11.59 -7.28 -15.63
C ILE A 248 -10.87 -8.46 -16.27
N TYR A 249 -9.92 -9.04 -15.54
CA TYR A 249 -9.10 -10.16 -16.01
C TYR A 249 -9.32 -11.39 -15.15
N TYR A 250 -9.23 -12.54 -15.79
CA TYR A 250 -9.38 -13.85 -15.20
C TYR A 250 -8.13 -14.68 -15.48
N TRP A 251 -7.58 -15.26 -14.46
CA TRP A 251 -6.50 -16.25 -14.56
C TRP A 251 -7.03 -17.60 -14.06
N ASP A 252 -6.99 -18.60 -14.93
CA ASP A 252 -7.40 -19.97 -14.64
C ASP A 252 -6.20 -20.75 -14.12
N LYS A 253 -6.32 -21.30 -12.92
CA LYS A 253 -5.26 -22.11 -12.30
C LYS A 253 -4.94 -23.35 -13.12
N THR A 254 -5.93 -23.94 -13.79
CA THR A 254 -5.73 -25.17 -14.55
C THR A 254 -4.83 -24.98 -15.76
N ASP A 255 -4.73 -23.75 -16.29
CA ASP A 255 -3.82 -23.38 -17.38
C ASP A 255 -2.37 -23.22 -16.91
N GLY A 256 -2.13 -23.19 -15.60
CA GLY A 256 -0.81 -23.13 -14.97
C GLY A 256 -0.22 -21.71 -14.86
N LEU A 257 0.87 -21.62 -14.08
CA LEU A 257 1.51 -20.34 -13.69
C LEU A 257 2.20 -19.60 -14.83
N SER A 258 2.46 -20.26 -15.97
CA SER A 258 3.07 -19.65 -17.16
C SER A 258 2.05 -19.00 -18.08
N THR A 259 0.75 -19.21 -17.85
CA THR A 259 -0.32 -18.67 -18.69
C THR A 259 -0.73 -17.29 -18.20
N ARG A 260 -0.88 -16.37 -19.13
CA ARG A 260 -1.29 -14.99 -18.85
C ARG A 260 -2.79 -14.92 -18.55
N ALA A 261 -3.18 -14.02 -17.65
CA ALA A 261 -4.59 -13.72 -17.43
C ALA A 261 -5.22 -13.13 -18.71
N VAL A 262 -6.49 -13.45 -18.93
CA VAL A 262 -7.25 -13.01 -20.11
C VAL A 262 -8.39 -12.08 -19.70
N ALA A 263 -8.86 -11.23 -20.60
CA ALA A 263 -10.03 -10.40 -20.31
C ALA A 263 -11.26 -11.30 -20.07
N LEU A 264 -11.97 -11.11 -18.96
CA LEU A 264 -13.16 -11.89 -18.60
C LEU A 264 -14.23 -11.84 -19.69
N SER A 265 -14.40 -10.67 -20.32
CA SER A 265 -15.33 -10.47 -21.45
C SER A 265 -14.90 -11.20 -22.74
N GLY A 266 -13.65 -11.66 -22.83
CA GLY A 266 -13.12 -12.40 -23.98
C GLY A 266 -13.20 -13.92 -23.83
N ILE A 267 -13.62 -14.43 -22.68
CA ILE A 267 -13.76 -15.86 -22.45
C ILE A 267 -14.95 -16.40 -23.26
N SER A 268 -14.77 -17.61 -23.83
CA SER A 268 -15.82 -18.24 -24.60
C SER A 268 -17.08 -18.44 -23.76
N GLY A 269 -18.23 -17.98 -24.25
CA GLY A 269 -19.52 -18.01 -23.54
C GLY A 269 -19.76 -16.81 -22.61
N ALA A 270 -18.84 -15.85 -22.54
CA ALA A 270 -19.07 -14.61 -21.79
C ALA A 270 -20.23 -13.81 -22.37
N ASN A 271 -21.13 -13.36 -21.50
CA ASN A 271 -22.34 -12.65 -21.88
C ASN A 271 -22.54 -11.41 -21.03
N LEU A 272 -22.58 -10.23 -21.67
CA LEU A 272 -22.72 -8.89 -21.09
C LEU A 272 -21.73 -8.61 -19.93
N VAL A 273 -20.58 -9.26 -19.94
CA VAL A 273 -19.51 -9.00 -18.94
C VAL A 273 -19.06 -7.56 -19.09
N PRO A 274 -19.01 -6.77 -18.00
CA PRO A 274 -18.45 -5.42 -18.04
C PRO A 274 -17.04 -5.40 -18.59
N THR A 275 -16.76 -4.51 -19.53
CA THR A 275 -15.43 -4.38 -20.14
C THR A 275 -14.52 -3.49 -19.30
N LYS A 276 -15.09 -2.69 -18.38
CA LYS A 276 -14.37 -1.85 -17.42
C LYS A 276 -15.06 -1.84 -16.07
N GLY A 277 -14.27 -1.62 -15.02
CA GLY A 277 -14.76 -1.47 -13.66
C GLY A 277 -13.80 -0.67 -12.78
N LEU A 278 -14.32 -0.06 -11.73
CA LEU A 278 -13.50 0.61 -10.71
C LEU A 278 -12.91 -0.37 -9.71
N GLN A 279 -13.68 -1.43 -9.38
CA GLN A 279 -13.24 -2.48 -8.46
C GLN A 279 -14.02 -3.77 -8.70
N VAL A 280 -13.34 -4.91 -8.54
CA VAL A 280 -13.97 -6.24 -8.54
C VAL A 280 -13.91 -6.85 -7.14
N ILE A 281 -14.99 -7.53 -6.74
CA ILE A 281 -15.11 -8.29 -5.50
C ILE A 281 -15.88 -9.57 -5.80
N VAL A 282 -15.51 -10.69 -5.18
CA VAL A 282 -16.28 -11.94 -5.24
C VAL A 282 -17.07 -12.09 -3.94
N SER A 283 -18.36 -12.33 -4.03
CA SER A 283 -19.21 -12.57 -2.86
C SER A 283 -18.92 -13.95 -2.25
N ASP A 284 -18.73 -14.01 -0.92
CA ASP A 284 -18.32 -15.24 -0.24
C ASP A 284 -19.44 -16.30 -0.16
N ILE A 285 -20.70 -15.86 -0.02
CA ILE A 285 -21.82 -16.75 0.32
C ILE A 285 -22.38 -17.44 -0.92
N ASP A 286 -22.41 -16.72 -2.00
CA ASP A 286 -23.20 -17.01 -3.19
C ASP A 286 -22.37 -16.98 -4.48
N ARG A 287 -21.08 -16.69 -4.34
CA ARG A 287 -20.09 -16.66 -5.43
C ARG A 287 -20.54 -15.90 -6.68
N HIS A 288 -21.04 -14.69 -6.49
CA HIS A 288 -21.22 -13.71 -7.56
C HIS A 288 -19.96 -12.86 -7.71
N VAL A 289 -19.62 -12.52 -8.95
CA VAL A 289 -18.62 -11.49 -9.23
C VAL A 289 -19.32 -10.13 -9.23
N LEU A 290 -18.94 -9.27 -8.31
CA LEU A 290 -19.43 -7.89 -8.20
C LEU A 290 -18.44 -6.96 -8.91
N VAL A 291 -18.92 -6.13 -9.83
CA VAL A 291 -18.15 -5.08 -10.49
C VAL A 291 -18.71 -3.73 -10.06
N LEU A 292 -17.94 -3.01 -9.29
CA LEU A 292 -18.29 -1.67 -8.80
C LEU A 292 -17.85 -0.63 -9.81
N GLY A 293 -18.74 0.30 -10.18
CA GLY A 293 -18.50 1.26 -11.26
C GLY A 293 -18.28 0.53 -12.58
N ALA A 294 -19.34 0.01 -13.17
CA ALA A 294 -19.26 -0.86 -14.34
C ALA A 294 -19.78 -0.18 -15.61
N ASP A 295 -19.54 -0.79 -16.77
CA ASP A 295 -20.20 -0.41 -18.02
C ASP A 295 -21.71 -0.58 -17.88
N PRO A 296 -22.54 0.41 -18.23
CA PRO A 296 -23.99 0.28 -18.17
C PRO A 296 -24.51 -0.56 -19.34
N ILE A 297 -25.65 -1.22 -19.11
CA ILE A 297 -26.42 -1.89 -20.14
C ILE A 297 -27.53 -0.94 -20.61
N ASN A 298 -27.68 -0.74 -21.92
CA ASN A 298 -28.73 0.10 -22.49
C ASN A 298 -30.12 -0.58 -22.43
N ALA A 299 -31.19 0.19 -22.73
CA ALA A 299 -32.53 -0.33 -22.71
C ALA A 299 -32.81 -1.48 -23.71
N ALA A 300 -31.93 -1.71 -24.67
CA ALA A 300 -32.02 -2.82 -25.62
C ALA A 300 -31.28 -4.09 -25.12
N GLY A 301 -30.76 -4.07 -23.89
CA GLY A 301 -29.98 -5.19 -23.32
C GLY A 301 -28.56 -5.31 -23.87
N THR A 302 -27.99 -4.24 -24.44
CA THR A 302 -26.63 -4.25 -24.99
C THR A 302 -25.71 -3.44 -24.07
N ALA A 303 -24.51 -3.96 -23.79
CA ALA A 303 -23.54 -3.23 -22.99
C ALA A 303 -23.05 -1.97 -23.73
N ILE A 304 -22.96 -0.85 -23.00
CA ILE A 304 -22.32 0.38 -23.47
C ILE A 304 -20.84 0.27 -23.09
N THR A 305 -20.08 -0.43 -23.93
CA THR A 305 -18.69 -0.78 -23.66
C THR A 305 -17.78 0.45 -23.56
N GLY A 306 -16.82 0.40 -22.65
CA GLY A 306 -15.78 1.42 -22.50
C GLY A 306 -16.24 2.72 -21.82
N SER A 307 -17.50 2.78 -21.33
CA SER A 307 -18.07 3.93 -20.60
C SER A 307 -18.52 3.48 -19.21
N ILE A 308 -17.85 3.94 -18.18
CA ILE A 308 -18.16 3.57 -16.79
C ILE A 308 -19.31 4.43 -16.26
N ASP A 309 -20.39 3.82 -15.72
CA ASP A 309 -21.27 4.48 -14.76
C ASP A 309 -20.64 4.32 -13.36
N PRO A 310 -20.10 5.39 -12.77
CA PRO A 310 -19.31 5.29 -11.55
C PRO A 310 -20.13 4.91 -10.30
N LEU A 311 -21.45 4.87 -10.37
CA LEU A 311 -22.35 4.46 -9.27
C LEU A 311 -23.01 3.10 -9.52
N LEU A 312 -22.78 2.46 -10.67
CA LEU A 312 -23.37 1.17 -11.02
C LEU A 312 -22.63 0.03 -10.32
N ILE A 313 -23.40 -0.93 -9.84
CA ILE A 313 -22.91 -2.21 -9.30
C ILE A 313 -23.50 -3.28 -10.21
N ALA A 314 -22.66 -3.92 -11.02
CA ALA A 314 -23.05 -5.08 -11.81
C ALA A 314 -22.66 -6.36 -11.08
N PHE A 315 -23.48 -7.41 -11.17
CA PHE A 315 -23.18 -8.70 -10.58
C PHE A 315 -23.48 -9.86 -11.54
N SER A 316 -22.58 -10.84 -11.52
CA SER A 316 -22.72 -12.04 -12.36
C SER A 316 -23.86 -12.94 -11.88
N ASP A 317 -24.14 -13.99 -12.63
CA ASP A 317 -24.93 -15.11 -12.13
C ASP A 317 -24.17 -15.88 -11.03
N GLN A 318 -24.92 -16.56 -10.19
CA GLN A 318 -24.36 -17.38 -9.10
C GLN A 318 -23.46 -18.50 -9.69
N GLU A 319 -22.30 -18.69 -9.09
CA GLU A 319 -21.32 -19.71 -9.51
C GLU A 319 -20.86 -19.56 -10.98
N ASN A 320 -21.14 -18.44 -11.64
CA ASN A 320 -20.76 -18.20 -13.03
C ASN A 320 -20.17 -16.80 -13.22
N ALA A 321 -18.85 -16.73 -13.32
CA ALA A 321 -18.12 -15.46 -13.44
C ALA A 321 -18.33 -14.76 -14.79
N THR A 322 -18.85 -15.42 -15.82
CA THR A 322 -18.92 -14.91 -17.19
C THR A 322 -20.33 -14.54 -17.67
N GLU A 323 -21.38 -14.77 -16.85
CA GLU A 323 -22.76 -14.46 -17.21
C GLU A 323 -23.25 -13.23 -16.43
N PHE A 324 -23.41 -12.10 -17.10
CA PHE A 324 -23.94 -10.85 -16.52
C PHE A 324 -25.26 -10.41 -17.16
N GLU A 325 -25.79 -11.15 -18.13
CA GLU A 325 -27.09 -10.82 -18.72
C GLU A 325 -28.22 -11.13 -17.74
N PRO A 326 -29.03 -10.14 -17.34
CA PRO A 326 -30.19 -10.39 -16.49
C PRO A 326 -31.25 -11.21 -17.21
N LYS A 327 -31.57 -12.38 -16.70
CA LYS A 327 -32.59 -13.29 -17.23
C LYS A 327 -33.55 -13.70 -16.11
N SER A 328 -34.75 -14.10 -16.48
CA SER A 328 -35.73 -14.62 -15.50
C SER A 328 -35.32 -15.94 -14.87
N THR A 329 -34.29 -16.59 -15.41
CA THR A 329 -33.80 -17.92 -15.02
C THR A 329 -32.47 -17.87 -14.29
N ASN A 330 -31.84 -16.70 -14.15
CA ASN A 330 -30.56 -16.52 -13.48
C ASN A 330 -30.63 -15.43 -12.42
N THR A 331 -29.52 -15.20 -11.72
CA THR A 331 -29.39 -14.22 -10.63
C THR A 331 -28.56 -13.00 -11.02
N ALA A 332 -28.08 -12.92 -12.27
CA ALA A 332 -27.33 -11.78 -12.77
C ALA A 332 -28.18 -10.50 -12.78
N GLY A 333 -27.53 -9.37 -12.58
CA GLY A 333 -28.22 -8.09 -12.57
C GLY A 333 -27.35 -6.89 -12.26
N SER A 334 -27.99 -5.78 -11.97
CA SER A 334 -27.30 -4.55 -11.57
C SER A 334 -28.13 -3.72 -10.60
N LEU A 335 -27.44 -2.98 -9.75
CA LEU A 335 -28.01 -1.98 -8.85
C LEU A 335 -27.22 -0.68 -9.00
N ARG A 336 -27.79 0.44 -8.54
CA ARG A 336 -27.10 1.72 -8.62
C ARG A 336 -27.21 2.47 -7.29
N CYS A 337 -26.10 2.98 -6.78
CA CYS A 337 -26.09 3.85 -5.63
C CYS A 337 -26.85 5.14 -5.92
N SER A 338 -27.66 5.60 -4.97
CA SER A 338 -28.51 6.78 -5.13
C SER A 338 -27.85 8.08 -4.69
N ALA A 339 -26.80 8.02 -3.87
CA ALA A 339 -26.08 9.17 -3.34
C ALA A 339 -24.59 9.10 -3.71
N GLY A 340 -24.02 10.23 -4.09
CA GLY A 340 -22.63 10.37 -4.50
C GLY A 340 -22.45 10.59 -5.99
N SER A 341 -21.20 10.80 -6.39
CA SER A 341 -20.78 10.95 -7.78
C SER A 341 -20.02 9.74 -8.31
N GLU A 342 -19.30 9.03 -7.42
CA GLU A 342 -18.58 7.80 -7.76
C GLU A 342 -18.45 6.85 -6.55
N ILE A 343 -18.28 5.57 -6.84
CA ILE A 343 -17.86 4.57 -5.85
C ILE A 343 -16.36 4.67 -5.66
N ILE A 344 -15.94 4.99 -4.44
CA ILE A 344 -14.52 5.03 -4.09
C ILE A 344 -13.97 3.62 -3.92
N GLY A 345 -14.71 2.77 -3.18
CA GLY A 345 -14.30 1.39 -2.97
C GLY A 345 -15.37 0.55 -2.27
N GLY A 346 -15.12 -0.76 -2.23
CA GLY A 346 -15.94 -1.72 -1.52
C GLY A 346 -15.08 -2.72 -0.75
N LEU A 347 -15.65 -3.30 0.30
CA LEU A 347 -14.98 -4.29 1.15
C LEU A 347 -15.98 -5.34 1.64
N ARG A 348 -15.61 -6.62 1.53
CA ARG A 348 -16.38 -7.69 2.17
C ARG A 348 -16.33 -7.57 3.69
N ALA A 349 -17.49 -7.50 4.30
CA ALA A 349 -17.71 -7.64 5.74
C ALA A 349 -18.26 -9.06 6.04
N ARG A 350 -18.75 -9.30 7.24
CA ARG A 350 -19.10 -10.66 7.69
C ARG A 350 -20.28 -11.28 6.95
N GLN A 351 -21.31 -10.50 6.58
CA GLN A 351 -22.55 -10.97 5.92
C GLN A 351 -23.03 -10.01 4.85
N GLU A 352 -22.21 -9.05 4.50
CA GLU A 352 -22.53 -7.96 3.58
C GLU A 352 -21.27 -7.45 2.91
N THR A 353 -21.42 -6.79 1.80
CA THR A 353 -20.36 -6.00 1.18
C THR A 353 -20.65 -4.53 1.44
N LEU A 354 -19.74 -3.86 2.12
CA LEU A 354 -19.77 -2.43 2.33
C LEU A 354 -19.26 -1.71 1.11
N ILE A 355 -19.99 -0.69 0.66
CA ILE A 355 -19.65 0.10 -0.53
C ILE A 355 -19.66 1.57 -0.15
N TRP A 356 -18.54 2.25 -0.33
CA TRP A 356 -18.39 3.68 -0.09
C TRP A 356 -18.46 4.43 -1.40
N THR A 357 -19.33 5.43 -1.44
CA THR A 357 -19.24 6.50 -2.42
C THR A 357 -18.40 7.66 -1.86
N ASP A 358 -18.23 8.70 -2.62
CA ASP A 358 -17.59 9.95 -2.18
C ASP A 358 -18.34 10.67 -1.05
N VAL A 359 -19.60 10.32 -0.74
CA VAL A 359 -20.42 10.97 0.29
C VAL A 359 -21.19 10.02 1.22
N ALA A 360 -21.26 8.72 0.93
CA ALA A 360 -22.13 7.79 1.65
C ALA A 360 -21.56 6.38 1.75
N LEU A 361 -22.06 5.64 2.75
CA LEU A 361 -21.79 4.22 2.97
C LEU A 361 -23.07 3.41 2.73
N TYR A 362 -22.93 2.36 1.92
CA TYR A 362 -23.99 1.39 1.62
C TYR A 362 -23.62 0.00 2.10
N SER A 363 -24.65 -0.80 2.40
CA SER A 363 -24.57 -2.25 2.60
C SER A 363 -25.24 -2.95 1.42
N LEU A 364 -24.51 -3.84 0.76
CA LEU A 364 -25.02 -4.75 -0.25
C LEU A 364 -25.10 -6.15 0.37
N GLN A 365 -26.33 -6.69 0.45
CA GLN A 365 -26.61 -7.97 1.07
C GLN A 365 -27.25 -8.92 0.07
N PHE A 366 -26.84 -10.18 0.07
CA PHE A 366 -27.55 -11.22 -0.67
C PHE A 366 -28.88 -11.53 0.01
N ILE A 367 -29.99 -11.32 -0.71
CA ILE A 367 -31.34 -11.54 -0.20
C ILE A 367 -32.07 -12.67 -0.94
N GLY A 368 -31.44 -13.18 -1.99
CA GLY A 368 -31.96 -14.27 -2.80
C GLY A 368 -33.01 -13.84 -3.82
N PRO A 369 -33.39 -14.79 -4.72
CA PRO A 369 -34.38 -14.50 -5.77
C PRO A 369 -35.70 -14.01 -5.20
N PRO A 370 -36.44 -13.09 -5.90
CA PRO A 370 -36.13 -12.63 -7.27
C PRO A 370 -35.23 -11.41 -7.37
N LEU A 371 -34.79 -10.81 -6.28
CA LEU A 371 -34.03 -9.57 -6.31
C LEU A 371 -32.50 -9.77 -6.25
N THR A 372 -32.04 -10.96 -5.89
CA THR A 372 -30.64 -11.34 -5.67
C THR A 372 -29.96 -10.54 -4.57
N PHE A 373 -29.75 -9.24 -4.77
CA PHE A 373 -29.11 -8.35 -3.80
C PHE A 373 -30.03 -7.21 -3.37
N GLY A 374 -29.93 -6.82 -2.10
CA GLY A 374 -30.51 -5.60 -1.53
C GLY A 374 -29.40 -4.58 -1.24
N LEU A 375 -29.57 -3.35 -1.72
CA LEU A 375 -28.67 -2.24 -1.49
C LEU A 375 -29.31 -1.25 -0.52
N ASN A 376 -28.73 -1.10 0.66
CA ASN A 376 -29.24 -0.25 1.73
C ASN A 376 -28.25 0.87 2.05
N LEU A 377 -28.74 2.10 2.13
CA LEU A 377 -27.95 3.24 2.62
C LEU A 377 -27.80 3.13 4.14
N ILE A 378 -26.56 3.06 4.64
CA ILE A 378 -26.27 2.99 6.07
C ILE A 378 -26.10 4.40 6.64
N ASN A 379 -25.28 5.22 6.00
CA ASN A 379 -24.92 6.54 6.51
C ASN A 379 -24.57 7.51 5.38
N GLU A 380 -24.99 8.76 5.50
CA GLU A 380 -24.58 9.88 4.66
C GLU A 380 -23.57 10.76 5.41
N GLY A 381 -22.65 11.39 4.69
CA GLY A 381 -21.64 12.29 5.26
C GLY A 381 -20.36 11.57 5.72
N VAL A 382 -20.20 10.29 5.39
CA VAL A 382 -18.97 9.52 5.52
C VAL A 382 -18.51 9.03 4.16
N SER A 383 -17.22 8.99 3.95
CA SER A 383 -16.57 8.55 2.71
C SER A 383 -15.40 7.65 3.00
N LEU A 384 -14.70 7.23 1.97
CA LEU A 384 -13.46 6.49 2.05
C LEU A 384 -12.33 7.36 1.49
N ILE A 385 -11.19 7.43 2.16
CA ILE A 385 -10.04 8.25 1.75
C ILE A 385 -9.48 7.81 0.40
N GLY A 386 -9.53 6.54 0.10
CA GLY A 386 -9.07 5.91 -1.13
C GLY A 386 -9.50 4.45 -1.21
N PRO A 387 -9.43 3.79 -2.37
CA PRO A 387 -10.04 2.47 -2.62
C PRO A 387 -9.60 1.35 -1.66
N ASN A 388 -8.39 1.46 -1.11
CA ASN A 388 -7.83 0.50 -0.16
C ASN A 388 -7.82 1.02 1.29
N GLY A 389 -8.55 2.10 1.61
CA GLY A 389 -8.54 2.77 2.92
C GLY A 389 -9.34 2.08 4.02
N ALA A 390 -9.96 0.92 3.75
CA ALA A 390 -10.75 0.16 4.70
C ALA A 390 -10.20 -1.25 4.93
N VAL A 391 -10.41 -1.79 6.14
CA VAL A 391 -10.01 -3.15 6.52
C VAL A 391 -11.06 -3.79 7.40
N ASN A 392 -11.31 -5.10 7.17
CA ASN A 392 -12.22 -5.92 7.95
C ASN A 392 -11.46 -6.67 9.06
N THR A 393 -11.99 -6.65 10.27
CA THR A 393 -11.41 -7.30 11.46
C THR A 393 -12.46 -8.09 12.22
N PRO A 394 -12.08 -8.94 13.18
CA PRO A 394 -13.04 -9.59 14.07
C PRO A 394 -13.92 -8.60 14.88
N ALA A 395 -13.42 -7.40 15.12
CA ALA A 395 -14.15 -6.35 15.88
C ALA A 395 -15.05 -5.47 15.00
N GLY A 396 -15.01 -5.65 13.68
CA GLY A 396 -15.76 -4.85 12.70
C GLY A 396 -14.87 -4.28 11.61
N VAL A 397 -15.43 -3.43 10.77
CA VAL A 397 -14.72 -2.76 9.69
C VAL A 397 -14.21 -1.40 10.16
N PHE A 398 -12.94 -1.11 9.87
CA PHE A 398 -12.30 0.17 10.18
C PHE A 398 -11.86 0.86 8.90
N TRP A 399 -12.00 2.18 8.82
CA TRP A 399 -11.54 2.96 7.67
C TRP A 399 -11.12 4.38 8.02
N MET A 400 -10.34 4.95 7.12
CA MET A 400 -9.94 6.35 7.14
C MET A 400 -10.77 7.13 6.12
N ASP A 401 -11.28 8.27 6.54
CA ASP A 401 -11.94 9.29 5.71
C ASP A 401 -11.10 10.57 5.75
N LYS A 402 -11.39 11.54 4.91
CA LYS A 402 -10.77 12.89 4.92
C LYS A 402 -10.96 13.64 6.24
N LYS A 403 -11.93 13.26 7.05
CA LYS A 403 -12.29 13.92 8.31
C LYS A 403 -11.87 13.18 9.57
N GLY A 404 -11.39 11.96 9.46
CA GLY A 404 -11.02 11.16 10.62
C GLY A 404 -11.10 9.65 10.37
N PHE A 405 -11.14 8.91 11.46
CA PHE A 405 -11.19 7.46 11.45
C PHE A 405 -12.55 6.99 11.96
N TYR A 406 -13.04 5.91 11.38
CA TYR A 406 -14.37 5.37 11.67
C TYR A 406 -14.33 3.86 11.82
N SER A 407 -15.34 3.33 12.48
CA SER A 407 -15.60 1.89 12.56
C SER A 407 -17.06 1.57 12.31
N TYR A 408 -17.31 0.34 11.83
CA TYR A 408 -18.64 -0.20 11.60
C TYR A 408 -18.73 -1.63 12.16
N GLY A 409 -19.68 -1.79 13.08
CA GLY A 409 -20.07 -3.07 13.67
C GLY A 409 -21.59 -3.18 13.76
N GLY A 410 -22.30 -2.79 12.67
CA GLY A 410 -23.75 -2.61 12.61
C GLY A 410 -24.18 -1.14 12.66
N ASN A 411 -23.36 -0.27 13.24
CA ASN A 411 -23.53 1.18 13.22
C ASN A 411 -22.19 1.85 12.93
N VAL A 412 -22.24 3.01 12.27
CA VAL A 412 -21.04 3.84 12.04
C VAL A 412 -20.69 4.59 13.31
N THR A 413 -19.45 4.48 13.75
CA THR A 413 -18.91 5.16 14.93
C THR A 413 -17.61 5.86 14.56
N THR A 414 -17.48 7.12 14.97
CA THR A 414 -16.22 7.86 14.86
C THR A 414 -15.24 7.36 15.93
N LEU A 415 -14.02 7.03 15.54
CA LEU A 415 -12.97 6.65 16.47
C LEU A 415 -12.36 7.91 17.11
N PRO A 416 -12.35 8.01 18.44
CA PRO A 416 -11.55 9.03 19.12
C PRO A 416 -10.07 8.84 18.75
N CYS A 417 -9.42 9.88 18.24
CA CYS A 417 -8.05 9.79 17.78
C CYS A 417 -7.19 10.85 18.47
N SER A 418 -6.21 10.40 19.25
CA SER A 418 -5.26 11.25 19.97
C SER A 418 -4.10 11.77 19.12
N VAL A 419 -4.06 11.41 17.84
CA VAL A 419 -3.04 11.84 16.87
C VAL A 419 -3.67 12.39 15.59
N LYS A 420 -4.95 12.77 15.64
CA LYS A 420 -5.72 13.19 14.46
C LYS A 420 -5.09 14.39 13.76
N SER A 421 -4.85 15.49 14.50
CA SER A 421 -4.24 16.69 13.93
C SER A 421 -2.85 16.40 13.36
N TYR A 422 -2.03 15.61 14.07
CA TYR A 422 -0.70 15.20 13.58
C TYR A 422 -0.76 14.48 12.23
N VAL A 423 -1.76 13.61 12.02
CA VAL A 423 -1.91 12.87 10.77
C VAL A 423 -2.44 13.77 9.66
N PHE A 424 -3.54 14.51 9.91
CA PHE A 424 -4.23 15.24 8.87
C PHE A 424 -3.59 16.58 8.50
N ASP A 425 -2.83 17.22 9.41
CA ASP A 425 -2.07 18.43 9.11
C ASP A 425 -0.80 18.13 8.28
N ASP A 426 -0.25 16.90 8.37
CA ASP A 426 0.90 16.41 7.57
C ASP A 426 0.46 15.43 6.47
N PHE A 427 -0.80 15.47 6.03
CA PHE A 427 -1.34 14.58 5.01
C PHE A 427 -1.29 15.19 3.62
N ASN A 428 -0.75 14.47 2.64
CA ASN A 428 -0.81 14.87 1.24
C ASN A 428 -2.16 14.46 0.62
N GLU A 429 -3.13 15.38 0.61
CA GLU A 429 -4.47 15.15 0.03
C GLU A 429 -4.42 14.78 -1.46
N GLY A 430 -3.46 15.32 -2.21
CA GLY A 430 -3.25 14.99 -3.62
C GLY A 430 -2.83 13.53 -3.86
N GLN A 431 -2.41 12.80 -2.81
CA GLN A 431 -2.03 11.40 -2.88
C GLN A 431 -2.95 10.49 -2.06
N ALA A 432 -4.16 10.95 -1.72
CA ALA A 432 -5.12 10.22 -0.88
C ALA A 432 -5.44 8.80 -1.40
N PHE A 433 -5.48 8.59 -2.71
CA PHE A 433 -5.74 7.28 -3.30
C PHE A 433 -4.61 6.26 -3.09
N GLN A 434 -3.41 6.69 -2.69
CA GLN A 434 -2.34 5.76 -2.31
C GLN A 434 -2.55 5.17 -0.91
N VAL A 435 -3.40 5.78 -0.07
CA VAL A 435 -3.68 5.28 1.28
C VAL A 435 -4.21 3.85 1.22
N PHE A 436 -3.63 2.99 2.03
CA PHE A 436 -4.18 1.67 2.25
C PHE A 436 -4.20 1.33 3.73
N ALA A 437 -5.25 0.61 4.11
CA ALA A 437 -5.40 0.08 5.46
C ALA A 437 -4.68 -1.26 5.59
N PHE A 438 -4.15 -1.54 6.78
CA PHE A 438 -3.57 -2.82 7.13
C PHE A 438 -4.14 -3.36 8.44
N LEU A 439 -4.08 -4.67 8.58
CA LEU A 439 -4.42 -5.40 9.79
C LEU A 439 -3.19 -6.18 10.27
N ASN A 440 -2.94 -6.16 11.56
CA ASN A 440 -1.98 -7.02 12.23
C ASN A 440 -2.72 -7.75 13.38
N LYS A 441 -3.26 -8.92 13.08
CA LYS A 441 -4.08 -9.70 14.02
C LYS A 441 -3.31 -10.11 15.28
N GLN A 442 -2.02 -10.39 15.14
CA GLN A 442 -1.18 -10.81 16.27
C GLN A 442 -1.18 -9.78 17.39
N PHE A 443 -1.36 -8.50 17.06
CA PHE A 443 -1.32 -7.40 18.03
C PHE A 443 -2.64 -6.63 18.14
N ASN A 444 -3.71 -7.08 17.48
CA ASN A 444 -5.01 -6.41 17.44
C ASN A 444 -4.91 -4.95 16.92
N GLU A 445 -4.04 -4.73 15.93
CA GLU A 445 -3.78 -3.42 15.36
C GLU A 445 -4.40 -3.31 13.98
N VAL A 446 -5.09 -2.20 13.73
CA VAL A 446 -5.43 -1.70 12.40
C VAL A 446 -4.68 -0.42 12.15
N GLY A 447 -4.31 -0.15 10.91
CA GLY A 447 -3.63 1.10 10.63
C GLY A 447 -3.70 1.48 9.17
N TRP A 448 -3.15 2.65 8.87
CA TRP A 448 -3.17 3.25 7.54
C TRP A 448 -1.78 3.77 7.20
N PHE A 449 -1.30 3.33 6.05
CA PHE A 449 -0.12 3.89 5.42
C PHE A 449 -0.53 5.07 4.53
N TYR A 450 0.20 6.17 4.61
CA TYR A 450 -0.13 7.41 3.89
C TYR A 450 1.11 8.19 3.47
N CYS A 451 0.93 9.16 2.58
CA CYS A 451 1.96 10.10 2.17
C CYS A 451 1.94 11.33 3.07
N SER A 452 3.09 11.72 3.64
CA SER A 452 3.21 13.00 4.33
C SER A 452 3.08 14.18 3.33
N ALA A 453 2.81 15.38 3.83
CA ALA A 453 2.59 16.58 3.00
C ALA A 453 3.74 16.86 2.02
N ALA A 454 4.97 16.52 2.39
CA ALA A 454 6.16 16.72 1.56
C ALA A 454 6.46 15.54 0.61
N SER A 455 5.70 14.43 0.68
CA SER A 455 5.98 13.21 -0.08
C SER A 455 4.88 12.90 -1.08
N THR A 456 5.29 12.40 -2.25
CA THR A 456 4.39 11.81 -3.26
C THR A 456 4.37 10.28 -3.22
N SER A 457 5.09 9.68 -2.29
CA SER A 457 5.09 8.24 -2.02
C SER A 457 4.86 7.98 -0.54
N ILE A 458 4.34 6.80 -0.22
CA ILE A 458 4.02 6.42 1.16
C ILE A 458 5.30 6.37 2.00
N ASP A 459 5.31 7.13 3.10
CA ASP A 459 6.44 7.27 4.03
C ASP A 459 6.03 7.23 5.51
N ARG A 460 4.73 7.25 5.81
CA ARG A 460 4.16 7.29 7.15
C ARG A 460 3.12 6.21 7.37
N PHE A 461 2.93 5.85 8.63
CA PHE A 461 1.76 5.09 9.06
C PHE A 461 1.22 5.60 10.39
N VAL A 462 -0.06 5.36 10.60
CA VAL A 462 -0.73 5.49 11.89
C VAL A 462 -1.44 4.19 12.18
N ALA A 463 -1.39 3.70 13.42
CA ALA A 463 -2.04 2.47 13.80
C ALA A 463 -2.85 2.64 15.10
N TYR A 464 -3.93 1.89 15.18
CA TYR A 464 -4.87 1.85 16.29
C TYR A 464 -5.00 0.42 16.81
N ASN A 465 -4.68 0.22 18.07
CA ASN A 465 -4.98 -1.03 18.75
C ASN A 465 -6.45 -1.00 19.18
N TYR A 466 -7.29 -1.84 18.54
CA TYR A 466 -8.73 -1.81 18.77
C TYR A 466 -9.17 -2.51 20.07
N GLU A 467 -8.29 -3.27 20.73
CA GLU A 467 -8.54 -3.87 22.04
C GLU A 467 -8.11 -2.91 23.18
N GLU A 468 -6.90 -2.35 23.09
CA GLU A 468 -6.36 -1.43 24.11
C GLU A 468 -6.76 0.04 23.87
N GLN A 469 -7.38 0.35 22.73
CA GLN A 469 -7.83 1.69 22.32
C GLN A 469 -6.70 2.73 22.33
N THR A 470 -5.52 2.34 21.87
CA THR A 470 -4.32 3.17 21.83
C THR A 470 -3.86 3.44 20.42
N TRP A 471 -3.35 4.64 20.19
CA TRP A 471 -2.79 5.06 18.90
C TRP A 471 -1.27 5.02 18.94
N ASN A 472 -0.67 4.62 17.84
CA ASN A 472 0.76 4.75 17.58
C ASN A 472 1.00 5.28 16.17
N ILE A 473 2.20 5.82 15.94
CA ILE A 473 2.63 6.42 14.68
C ILE A 473 4.01 5.91 14.31
N GLY A 474 4.36 6.01 13.04
CA GLY A 474 5.70 5.66 12.60
C GLY A 474 6.01 6.06 11.17
N GLN A 475 7.29 6.04 10.87
CA GLN A 475 7.85 6.28 9.55
C GLN A 475 8.26 4.92 8.96
N LEU A 476 7.56 4.50 7.91
CA LEU A 476 7.85 3.26 7.21
C LEU A 476 7.22 3.32 5.81
N SER A 477 7.99 2.98 4.80
CA SER A 477 7.52 2.92 3.43
C SER A 477 7.08 1.51 3.08
N ARG A 478 5.76 1.30 3.02
CA ARG A 478 5.13 0.09 2.47
C ARG A 478 3.99 0.50 1.56
N THR A 479 3.71 -0.27 0.52
CA THR A 479 2.76 0.13 -0.53
C THR A 479 1.59 -0.83 -0.69
N ALA A 480 1.66 -2.01 -0.09
CA ALA A 480 0.57 -2.95 0.06
C ALA A 480 0.87 -3.90 1.23
N TRP A 481 -0.18 -4.50 1.80
CA TRP A 481 -0.08 -5.38 2.96
C TRP A 481 -1.01 -6.58 2.84
N LEU A 482 -0.55 -7.73 3.30
CA LEU A 482 -1.33 -8.94 3.52
C LEU A 482 -1.06 -9.43 4.95
N ASP A 483 -2.12 -9.59 5.72
CA ASP A 483 -2.05 -10.07 7.10
C ASP A 483 -1.76 -11.57 7.20
N GLU A 484 -1.43 -12.02 8.42
CA GLU A 484 -1.32 -13.43 8.73
C GLU A 484 -2.65 -14.18 8.52
N GLY A 485 -2.55 -15.47 8.28
CA GLY A 485 -3.68 -16.35 8.02
C GLY A 485 -3.28 -17.41 7.02
N ILE A 486 -3.31 -17.10 5.74
CA ILE A 486 -2.76 -17.96 4.69
C ILE A 486 -1.23 -18.05 4.82
N VAL A 487 -0.60 -16.94 5.16
CA VAL A 487 0.83 -16.84 5.47
C VAL A 487 1.04 -16.82 6.99
N ALA A 488 2.21 -17.28 7.45
CA ALA A 488 2.52 -17.38 8.88
C ALA A 488 2.83 -16.04 9.53
N PHE A 489 3.25 -15.06 8.73
CA PHE A 489 3.60 -13.70 9.16
C PHE A 489 3.08 -12.70 8.14
N PRO A 490 2.74 -11.47 8.54
CA PRO A 490 2.31 -10.43 7.62
C PRO A 490 3.34 -10.20 6.52
N ARG A 491 2.85 -9.96 5.30
CA ARG A 491 3.69 -9.60 4.14
C ARG A 491 3.35 -8.23 3.65
N ALA A 492 4.37 -7.48 3.26
CA ALA A 492 4.19 -6.15 2.70
C ALA A 492 5.05 -5.96 1.45
N ALA A 493 4.50 -5.23 0.49
CA ALA A 493 5.24 -4.73 -0.65
C ALA A 493 6.04 -3.49 -0.23
N GLY A 494 7.30 -3.42 -0.61
CA GLY A 494 8.16 -2.30 -0.27
C GLY A 494 9.37 -2.19 -1.18
N LYS A 495 10.19 -1.19 -0.93
CA LYS A 495 11.38 -0.89 -1.71
C LYS A 495 12.63 -1.04 -0.84
N SER A 496 13.67 -1.62 -1.39
CA SER A 496 15.02 -1.62 -0.83
C SER A 496 15.97 -1.11 -1.92
N ASN A 497 16.63 0.00 -1.65
CA ASN A 497 17.36 0.79 -2.65
C ASN A 497 16.43 1.17 -3.84
N SER A 498 16.76 0.75 -5.06
CA SER A 498 15.97 1.01 -6.27
C SER A 498 15.03 -0.13 -6.67
N SER A 499 15.09 -1.29 -6.00
CA SER A 499 14.34 -2.49 -6.36
C SER A 499 13.19 -2.76 -5.39
N HIS A 500 12.16 -3.45 -5.87
CA HIS A 500 10.96 -3.76 -5.10
C HIS A 500 10.96 -5.22 -4.64
N PHE A 501 10.57 -5.43 -3.37
CA PHE A 501 10.56 -6.75 -2.73
C PHE A 501 9.30 -6.95 -1.89
N LEU A 502 8.96 -8.21 -1.65
CA LEU A 502 8.05 -8.59 -0.59
C LEU A 502 8.85 -8.76 0.70
N PHE A 503 8.42 -8.07 1.75
CA PHE A 503 8.96 -8.17 3.09
C PHE A 503 8.03 -8.98 3.97
N GLN A 504 8.60 -9.84 4.79
CA GLN A 504 7.92 -10.51 5.88
C GLN A 504 8.11 -9.69 7.14
N HIS A 505 7.01 -9.24 7.75
CA HIS A 505 6.98 -8.41 8.96
C HIS A 505 6.86 -9.26 10.23
N GLU A 506 7.05 -8.61 11.38
CA GLU A 506 7.01 -9.21 12.71
C GLU A 506 7.99 -10.39 12.87
N THR A 507 9.12 -10.31 12.19
CA THR A 507 10.17 -11.33 12.21
C THR A 507 11.46 -10.72 12.76
N GLY A 508 11.90 -11.20 13.93
CA GLY A 508 13.07 -10.63 14.59
C GLY A 508 12.87 -9.18 15.05
N HIS A 509 13.97 -8.41 15.07
CA HIS A 509 13.98 -7.01 15.51
C HIS A 509 14.82 -6.10 14.60
N ASP A 510 15.11 -6.55 13.38
CA ASP A 510 16.03 -5.89 12.45
C ASP A 510 15.31 -5.44 11.17
N ASP A 511 15.94 -4.54 10.42
CA ASP A 511 15.58 -4.15 9.07
C ASP A 511 16.43 -4.96 8.08
N ASP A 512 15.91 -6.10 7.64
CA ASP A 512 16.54 -6.97 6.63
C ASP A 512 18.03 -7.27 6.92
N GLY A 513 18.34 -7.58 8.18
CA GLY A 513 19.70 -7.85 8.63
C GLY A 513 20.53 -6.62 8.98
N SER A 514 19.92 -5.43 8.99
CA SER A 514 20.50 -4.18 9.47
C SER A 514 19.79 -3.72 10.75
N PRO A 515 20.43 -2.96 11.64
CA PRO A 515 19.75 -2.39 12.78
C PRO A 515 18.59 -1.48 12.35
N MET A 516 17.45 -1.59 13.05
CA MET A 516 16.37 -0.61 12.89
C MET A 516 16.77 0.70 13.56
N THR A 517 16.78 1.78 12.80
CA THR A 517 17.14 3.12 13.24
C THR A 517 15.92 3.99 13.54
N ASN A 518 16.13 5.11 14.24
CA ASN A 518 15.10 6.07 14.60
C ASN A 518 13.89 5.45 15.32
N VAL A 519 14.14 4.43 16.13
CA VAL A 519 13.11 3.82 16.98
C VAL A 519 13.11 4.52 18.32
N PHE A 520 11.99 5.15 18.71
CA PHE A 520 11.93 5.84 19.99
C PHE A 520 10.51 5.96 20.53
N ILE A 521 10.47 6.22 21.85
CA ILE A 521 9.28 6.68 22.57
C ILE A 521 9.66 7.81 23.51
N GLU A 522 8.91 8.90 23.50
CA GLU A 522 9.16 10.11 24.26
C GLU A 522 7.92 10.50 25.09
N SER A 523 8.14 10.76 26.38
CA SER A 523 7.07 11.20 27.27
C SER A 523 6.63 12.63 26.94
N ALA A 524 5.41 12.97 27.33
CA ALA A 524 5.02 14.37 27.45
C ALA A 524 5.86 15.07 28.55
N ASP A 525 5.80 16.38 28.58
CA ASP A 525 6.39 17.19 29.66
C ASP A 525 5.79 16.80 31.01
N PHE A 526 6.63 16.72 32.00
CA PHE A 526 6.23 16.58 33.40
C PHE A 526 6.99 17.58 34.27
N ASP A 527 6.38 18.01 35.34
CA ASP A 527 6.97 18.95 36.27
C ASP A 527 6.72 18.60 37.75
N ILE A 528 7.13 19.45 38.65
CA ILE A 528 6.83 19.39 40.07
C ILE A 528 6.12 20.68 40.49
N GLY A 529 4.93 20.54 41.08
CA GLY A 529 4.18 21.64 41.62
C GLY A 529 3.79 22.69 40.57
N ASP A 530 3.23 22.21 39.47
CA ASP A 530 2.73 23.01 38.34
C ASP A 530 3.81 23.92 37.71
N GLY A 531 5.07 23.51 37.70
CA GLY A 531 6.18 24.23 37.09
C GLY A 531 6.64 25.50 37.84
N GLU A 532 6.19 25.70 39.09
CA GLU A 532 6.60 26.87 39.89
C GLU A 532 8.10 26.86 40.23
N GLU A 533 8.66 25.66 40.40
CA GLU A 533 10.05 25.46 40.79
C GLU A 533 10.88 24.79 39.72
N PHE A 534 12.17 25.12 39.68
CA PHE A 534 13.11 24.29 38.93
C PHE A 534 13.23 22.92 39.56
N GLN A 535 13.23 21.90 38.73
CA GLN A 535 13.55 20.54 39.13
C GLN A 535 14.96 20.18 38.68
N PHE A 536 15.65 19.40 39.48
CA PHE A 536 16.93 18.79 39.16
C PHE A 536 16.78 17.25 39.17
N ILE A 537 16.92 16.65 38.02
CA ILE A 537 16.88 15.20 37.86
C ILE A 537 18.30 14.67 37.97
N ARG A 538 18.58 13.99 39.08
CA ARG A 538 19.90 13.49 39.43
C ARG A 538 20.18 12.13 38.81
N ARG A 539 19.19 11.28 38.72
CA ARG A 539 19.31 9.94 38.17
C ARG A 539 17.98 9.39 37.69
N CYS A 540 18.09 8.47 36.73
CA CYS A 540 17.01 7.66 36.21
C CYS A 540 17.32 6.19 36.55
N ILE A 541 16.31 5.45 37.00
CA ILE A 541 16.35 4.00 37.15
C ILE A 541 15.38 3.45 36.10
N PRO A 542 15.90 3.03 34.93
CA PRO A 542 15.05 2.52 33.85
C PRO A 542 14.48 1.15 34.23
N ASP A 543 13.22 0.92 33.87
CA ASP A 543 12.58 -0.39 33.93
C ASP A 543 12.37 -0.87 32.50
N ILE A 544 13.33 -1.63 31.99
CA ILE A 544 13.36 -2.07 30.61
C ILE A 544 13.45 -3.59 30.56
N LYS A 545 12.59 -4.18 29.75
CA LYS A 545 12.71 -5.59 29.39
C LYS A 545 13.23 -5.67 27.96
N PHE A 546 14.43 -6.20 27.78
CA PHE A 546 14.94 -6.55 26.47
C PHE A 546 14.26 -7.83 25.98
N THR A 547 13.78 -7.81 24.73
CA THR A 547 13.02 -8.91 24.12
C THR A 547 13.69 -9.47 22.89
N GLY A 548 14.74 -8.83 22.43
CA GLY A 548 15.49 -9.26 21.25
C GLY A 548 16.44 -10.43 21.51
N SER A 549 17.08 -10.90 20.45
CA SER A 549 18.02 -12.04 20.46
C SER A 549 19.50 -11.63 20.45
N GLY A 550 19.80 -10.33 20.37
CA GLY A 550 21.18 -9.82 20.35
C GLY A 550 21.92 -10.06 21.66
N GLU A 551 23.22 -10.39 21.60
CA GLU A 551 24.03 -10.66 22.80
C GLU A 551 24.28 -9.39 23.64
N ASN A 552 24.42 -8.23 23.00
CA ASN A 552 24.73 -6.96 23.65
C ASN A 552 23.63 -5.91 23.39
N GLN A 553 22.40 -6.23 23.81
CA GLN A 553 21.27 -5.34 23.60
C GLN A 553 21.48 -4.02 24.35
N THR A 554 21.47 -2.92 23.61
CA THR A 554 21.67 -1.57 24.12
C THR A 554 20.63 -0.63 23.55
N ILE A 555 20.08 0.26 24.36
CA ILE A 555 19.26 1.40 23.94
C ILE A 555 19.73 2.64 24.68
N ASN A 556 19.41 3.81 24.17
CA ASN A 556 19.70 5.08 24.81
C ASN A 556 18.53 5.56 25.68
N VAL A 557 18.87 6.10 26.85
CA VAL A 557 17.97 6.92 27.67
C VAL A 557 18.44 8.35 27.59
N VAL A 558 17.54 9.24 27.21
CA VAL A 558 17.77 10.67 27.08
C VAL A 558 16.83 11.40 28.04
N VAL A 559 17.38 12.22 28.91
CA VAL A 559 16.61 13.12 29.75
C VAL A 559 16.81 14.54 29.24
N LYS A 560 15.71 15.18 28.88
CA LYS A 560 15.69 16.55 28.35
C LYS A 560 15.00 17.46 29.35
N ALA A 561 15.35 18.74 29.35
CA ALA A 561 14.69 19.73 30.22
C ALA A 561 14.51 21.07 29.49
N ARG A 562 13.47 21.80 29.88
CA ARG A 562 13.21 23.17 29.43
C ARG A 562 12.70 24.07 30.58
N ASN A 563 12.80 25.37 30.36
CA ASN A 563 12.51 26.35 31.43
C ASN A 563 11.05 26.81 31.44
N PHE A 564 10.35 26.72 30.31
CA PHE A 564 8.93 27.06 30.19
C PHE A 564 8.31 26.35 29.00
N PRO A 565 6.98 26.12 28.98
CA PRO A 565 6.30 25.50 27.88
C PRO A 565 6.61 26.16 26.53
N GLY A 566 6.92 25.36 25.49
CA GLY A 566 7.24 25.87 24.16
C GLY A 566 8.67 26.37 23.97
N SER A 567 9.53 26.41 25.02
CA SER A 567 10.96 26.63 24.81
C SER A 567 11.67 25.37 24.32
N ASP A 568 12.83 25.56 23.69
CA ASP A 568 13.63 24.42 23.20
C ASP A 568 14.03 23.49 24.35
N LEU A 569 13.90 22.19 24.08
CA LEU A 569 14.39 21.16 24.99
C LEU A 569 15.93 21.07 24.92
N THR A 570 16.57 21.18 26.05
CA THR A 570 18.01 20.93 26.18
C THR A 570 18.24 19.48 26.57
N THR A 571 19.01 18.74 25.76
CA THR A 571 19.47 17.39 26.10
C THR A 571 20.59 17.52 27.12
N ASP A 572 20.40 16.94 28.30
CA ASP A 572 21.46 16.91 29.33
C ASP A 572 22.50 15.87 28.99
N GLN A 573 22.06 14.64 28.77
CA GLN A 573 22.94 13.53 28.49
C GLN A 573 22.17 12.37 27.81
N THR A 574 22.78 11.81 26.78
CA THR A 574 22.39 10.51 26.21
C THR A 574 23.22 9.42 26.89
N THR A 575 22.58 8.41 27.43
CA THR A 575 23.28 7.31 28.13
C THR A 575 22.81 5.97 27.61
N ALA A 576 23.73 5.20 27.10
CA ALA A 576 23.49 3.82 26.69
C ALA A 576 23.22 2.94 27.90
N ILE A 577 22.17 2.13 27.83
CA ILE A 577 21.78 1.18 28.87
C ILE A 577 21.66 -0.22 28.33
N THR A 578 21.99 -1.20 29.18
CA THR A 578 21.91 -2.63 28.90
C THR A 578 21.03 -3.31 29.95
N SER A 579 20.80 -4.61 29.80
CA SER A 579 20.08 -5.42 30.79
C SER A 579 20.71 -5.42 32.20
N SER A 580 21.99 -5.10 32.31
CA SER A 580 22.74 -5.02 33.58
C SER A 580 22.77 -3.61 34.17
N THR A 581 22.27 -2.59 33.47
CA THR A 581 22.28 -1.21 33.95
C THR A 581 21.30 -1.01 35.08
N THR A 582 21.80 -0.68 36.26
CA THR A 582 20.99 -0.48 37.47
C THR A 582 20.49 0.96 37.64
N LYS A 583 21.22 1.93 37.09
CA LYS A 583 20.89 3.36 37.16
C LYS A 583 21.61 4.13 36.06
N VAL A 584 21.04 5.26 35.71
CA VAL A 584 21.64 6.29 34.84
C VAL A 584 21.74 7.57 35.69
N ASP A 585 22.95 8.08 35.84
CA ASP A 585 23.15 9.38 36.51
C ASP A 585 22.94 10.50 35.47
N THR A 586 22.07 11.47 35.81
CA THR A 586 21.69 12.59 34.95
C THR A 586 21.91 13.91 35.67
N ARG A 587 21.92 15.02 34.94
CA ARG A 587 22.07 16.38 35.51
C ARG A 587 21.07 17.36 34.92
N ALA A 588 19.95 16.88 34.42
CA ALA A 588 18.95 17.71 33.77
C ALA A 588 18.34 18.68 34.78
N ARG A 589 18.30 19.96 34.40
CA ARG A 589 17.74 21.04 35.20
C ARG A 589 16.81 21.87 34.33
N GLY A 590 15.57 22.01 34.75
CA GLY A 590 14.55 22.81 34.09
C GLY A 590 13.29 22.87 34.94
N ARG A 591 12.28 23.58 34.50
CA ARG A 591 10.95 23.57 35.12
C ARG A 591 10.15 22.36 34.66
N GLN A 592 10.36 21.95 33.40
CA GLN A 592 9.75 20.79 32.77
C GLN A 592 10.83 19.85 32.29
N ALA A 593 10.50 18.55 32.28
CA ALA A 593 11.40 17.51 31.82
C ALA A 593 10.68 16.49 30.95
N VAL A 594 11.45 15.82 30.12
CA VAL A 594 11.02 14.77 29.20
C VAL A 594 11.98 13.60 29.31
N VAL A 595 11.46 12.39 29.26
CA VAL A 595 12.27 11.16 29.18
C VAL A 595 12.01 10.49 27.84
N ARG A 596 13.08 10.17 27.11
CA ARG A 596 13.05 9.48 25.83
C ARG A 596 13.88 8.22 25.91
N PHE A 597 13.35 7.15 25.35
CA PHE A 597 14.03 5.88 25.12
C PHE A 597 14.14 5.69 23.61
N GLU A 598 15.35 5.44 23.13
CA GLU A 598 15.59 5.37 21.68
C GLU A 598 16.64 4.30 21.31
N SER A 599 16.63 3.86 20.05
CA SER A 599 17.70 3.06 19.48
C SER A 599 19.01 3.87 19.49
N ASP A 600 20.13 3.17 19.54
CA ASP A 600 21.45 3.78 19.46
C ASP A 600 21.88 3.85 17.98
N ASP A 601 21.48 4.91 17.29
CA ASP A 601 21.68 5.08 15.86
C ASP A 601 23.14 5.42 15.49
N ASP A 602 23.95 5.88 16.47
CA ASP A 602 25.36 6.20 16.26
C ASP A 602 26.25 4.93 16.24
N ALA A 603 25.78 3.86 16.87
CA ALA A 603 26.46 2.58 16.89
C ALA A 603 26.04 1.69 15.71
N VAL A 604 26.41 2.06 14.49
CA VAL A 604 26.27 1.21 13.29
C VAL A 604 27.20 0.00 13.38
N THR A 605 27.13 -0.70 14.48
CA THR A 605 27.91 -1.92 14.72
C THR A 605 26.95 -3.10 14.87
N ASP A 606 27.45 -4.29 14.62
CA ASP A 606 26.68 -5.55 14.79
C ASP A 606 26.03 -5.68 16.19
N SER A 607 26.45 -4.86 17.16
CA SER A 607 25.90 -4.82 18.52
C SER A 607 24.44 -4.34 18.62
N GLN A 608 23.92 -3.66 17.60
CA GLN A 608 22.52 -3.20 17.54
C GLN A 608 21.57 -4.19 16.84
N LEU A 609 22.13 -5.23 16.23
CA LEU A 609 21.31 -6.29 15.63
C LEU A 609 20.52 -7.05 16.71
N GLY A 610 19.28 -7.35 16.39
CA GLY A 610 18.40 -8.12 17.28
C GLY A 610 17.92 -7.38 18.53
N VAL A 611 18.06 -6.05 18.61
CA VAL A 611 17.64 -5.27 19.77
C VAL A 611 16.13 -5.08 19.78
N GLY A 612 15.46 -5.72 20.73
CA GLY A 612 14.06 -5.51 21.06
C GLY A 612 13.90 -5.04 22.50
N PHE A 613 12.98 -4.13 22.76
CA PHE A 613 12.77 -3.61 24.10
C PHE A 613 11.29 -3.31 24.40
N ARG A 614 10.96 -3.37 25.68
CA ARG A 614 9.70 -2.88 26.25
C ARG A 614 10.01 -2.00 27.47
N VAL A 615 9.39 -0.82 27.53
CA VAL A 615 9.60 0.13 28.62
C VAL A 615 8.52 -0.05 29.68
N GLY A 616 8.94 -0.21 30.93
CA GLY A 616 8.07 -0.29 32.10
C GLY A 616 8.02 1.02 32.90
N GLY A 617 7.74 0.92 34.19
CA GLY A 617 7.62 2.06 35.09
C GLY A 617 8.97 2.61 35.54
N THR A 618 9.46 3.63 34.88
CA THR A 618 10.72 4.30 35.17
C THR A 618 10.67 5.06 36.51
N ARG A 619 11.78 5.08 37.24
CA ARG A 619 11.90 5.85 38.48
C ARG A 619 12.92 6.96 38.30
N LEU A 620 12.54 8.16 38.73
CA LEU A 620 13.40 9.35 38.66
C LEU A 620 13.67 9.89 40.07
N ASP A 621 14.94 10.25 40.33
CA ASP A 621 15.34 10.99 41.52
C ASP A 621 15.30 12.50 41.20
N ILE A 622 14.19 13.12 41.55
CA ILE A 622 13.90 14.49 41.22
C ILE A 622 13.99 15.33 42.51
N GLN A 623 14.68 16.44 42.44
CA GLN A 623 14.86 17.36 43.55
C GLN A 623 14.43 18.78 43.16
N PRO A 624 13.64 19.49 44.00
CA PRO A 624 13.39 20.89 43.80
C PRO A 624 14.71 21.67 43.85
N ASN A 625 14.90 22.58 42.91
CA ASN A 625 16.15 23.35 42.78
C ASN A 625 15.90 24.86 42.70
N GLY A 626 14.97 25.36 43.56
CA GLY A 626 14.64 26.76 43.69
C GLY A 626 13.70 27.29 42.60
N ARG A 627 13.33 28.55 42.74
CA ARG A 627 12.37 29.23 41.83
C ARG A 627 13.06 30.10 40.76
N ARG A 628 14.38 30.26 40.83
CA ARG A 628 15.20 31.02 39.88
C ARG A 628 16.37 30.20 39.34
#